data_c1283044cf3cc92556a3d76e3e93f6fa
#
_entry.id   c1283044cf3cc92556a3d76e3e93f6fa
#
_cell.length_a   1.000
_cell.length_b   1.000
_cell.length_c   1.000
_cell.angle_alpha   90.00
_cell.angle_beta   90.00
_cell.angle_gamma   90.00
#
_symmetry.space_group_name_H-M   'P 1'
#
loop_
_entity.id
_entity.type
_entity.pdbx_description
1 polymer ?
#
loop_
_entity_poly.entity_id
_entity_poly.type
_entity_poly.pdbx_seq_one_letter_code
_entity_poly.pdbx_strand_id
1 'polypeptide(L)'
;MGRAPILELIIMVVIFLAPQASANSDLQRKKEGDWFIGAKVLNLAPDVKSVVSIGGEAKIASDTVPEIDVRYFITDNLSLETMFGFTEHKLSAVGTALGDLDLGSTKVLPPTITLQYHFNNGRRFSPYIGIGLNYTFFVDHDPGDALDVSYQNGFGSVLNLGFDYFIGKNNYFNIDIKKYAISTDVVIDAGSAGTADAAVDINPLAVSVGYGWVF
;
A
#
# COMPACT_ATOMS: atom_id res chain seq x y z
N MET A 1 -18.71 -1.63 15.97
CA MET A 1 -18.03 -2.82 15.42
C MET A 1 -18.60 -3.08 14.04
N GLY A 2 -18.09 -2.42 13.01
CA GLY A 2 -18.47 -2.63 11.61
C GLY A 2 -17.30 -3.23 10.88
N ARG A 3 -17.35 -4.51 10.53
CA ARG A 3 -16.40 -5.12 9.60
C ARG A 3 -16.56 -4.44 8.26
N ALA A 4 -15.47 -4.00 7.68
CA ALA A 4 -15.45 -3.28 6.43
C ALA A 4 -16.08 -4.14 5.31
N PRO A 5 -17.15 -3.68 4.63
CA PRO A 5 -17.83 -4.45 3.59
C PRO A 5 -16.95 -4.71 2.36
N ILE A 6 -15.82 -4.02 2.26
CA ILE A 6 -14.85 -4.14 1.15
C ILE A 6 -14.15 -5.50 1.17
N LEU A 7 -13.83 -6.06 2.35
CA LEU A 7 -13.13 -7.34 2.42
C LEU A 7 -14.04 -8.51 2.00
N GLU A 8 -15.33 -8.46 2.35
CA GLU A 8 -16.31 -9.47 1.91
C GLU A 8 -16.61 -9.35 0.41
N LEU A 9 -16.61 -8.13 -0.15
CA LEU A 9 -16.79 -7.91 -1.58
C LEU A 9 -15.59 -8.44 -2.39
N ILE A 10 -14.37 -8.25 -1.89
CA ILE A 10 -13.13 -8.76 -2.53
C ILE A 10 -13.11 -10.29 -2.51
N ILE A 11 -13.50 -10.93 -1.40
CA ILE A 11 -13.57 -12.39 -1.29
C ILE A 11 -14.65 -12.94 -2.23
N MET A 12 -15.80 -12.28 -2.36
CA MET A 12 -16.88 -12.68 -3.26
C MET A 12 -16.48 -12.55 -4.74
N VAL A 13 -15.77 -11.51 -5.12
CA VAL A 13 -15.26 -11.32 -6.50
C VAL A 13 -14.21 -12.39 -6.85
N VAL A 14 -13.35 -12.78 -5.92
CA VAL A 14 -12.35 -13.84 -6.13
C VAL A 14 -13.00 -15.22 -6.33
N ILE A 15 -14.12 -15.51 -5.64
CA ILE A 15 -14.83 -16.79 -5.79
C ILE A 15 -15.64 -16.86 -7.09
N PHE A 16 -16.19 -15.73 -7.58
CA PHE A 16 -16.96 -15.68 -8.82
C PHE A 16 -16.11 -15.66 -10.10
N LEU A 17 -14.83 -15.31 -10.00
CA LEU A 17 -13.88 -15.27 -11.13
C LEU A 17 -13.09 -16.58 -11.29
N ALA A 18 -13.49 -17.69 -10.66
CA ALA A 18 -12.94 -19.00 -10.97
C ALA A 18 -13.40 -19.42 -12.39
N PRO A 19 -12.60 -19.16 -13.45
CA PRO A 19 -13.05 -19.41 -14.81
C PRO A 19 -13.07 -20.89 -15.08
N GLN A 20 -14.15 -21.33 -15.67
CA GLN A 20 -14.20 -22.58 -16.43
C GLN A 20 -13.06 -22.54 -17.48
N ALA A 21 -12.04 -23.32 -17.26
CA ALA A 21 -10.80 -23.27 -18.02
C ALA A 21 -10.99 -23.89 -19.41
N SER A 22 -11.13 -23.06 -20.42
CA SER A 22 -10.64 -23.40 -21.74
C SER A 22 -9.15 -23.07 -21.79
N ALA A 23 -8.29 -24.06 -21.82
CA ALA A 23 -6.87 -23.91 -22.05
C ALA A 23 -6.68 -23.38 -23.47
N ASN A 24 -6.56 -22.08 -23.64
CA ASN A 24 -6.10 -21.47 -24.88
C ASN A 24 -4.57 -21.46 -24.84
N SER A 25 -3.95 -22.31 -25.66
CA SER A 25 -2.51 -22.50 -25.76
C SER A 25 -1.72 -21.26 -26.24
N ASP A 26 -2.41 -20.18 -26.61
CA ASP A 26 -1.83 -18.95 -27.16
C ASP A 26 -1.74 -17.78 -26.15
N LEU A 27 -2.06 -18.00 -24.88
CA LEU A 27 -1.92 -16.95 -23.88
C LEU A 27 -0.47 -16.78 -23.48
N GLN A 28 -0.02 -15.54 -23.44
CA GLN A 28 1.29 -15.18 -22.94
C GLN A 28 1.44 -15.75 -21.53
N ARG A 29 2.48 -16.54 -21.34
CA ARG A 29 2.90 -16.96 -20.00
C ARG A 29 3.90 -15.93 -19.51
N LYS A 30 3.94 -15.70 -18.21
CA LYS A 30 5.03 -15.00 -17.57
C LYS A 30 6.31 -15.77 -17.81
N LYS A 31 7.33 -15.11 -18.33
CA LYS A 31 8.60 -15.72 -18.68
C LYS A 31 9.75 -14.94 -18.09
N GLU A 32 10.85 -15.63 -17.87
CA GLU A 32 12.12 -14.98 -17.58
C GLU A 32 12.44 -13.90 -18.62
N GLY A 33 12.81 -12.70 -18.13
CA GLY A 33 13.12 -11.54 -18.96
C GLY A 33 11.93 -10.64 -19.28
N ASP A 34 10.69 -11.05 -19.01
CA ASP A 34 9.50 -10.21 -19.26
C ASP A 34 9.47 -9.02 -18.33
N TRP A 35 9.04 -7.87 -18.90
CA TRP A 35 8.72 -6.66 -18.17
C TRP A 35 7.20 -6.44 -18.13
N PHE A 36 6.68 -6.18 -16.96
CA PHE A 36 5.28 -5.85 -16.72
C PHE A 36 5.19 -4.41 -16.20
N ILE A 37 4.38 -3.59 -16.85
CA ILE A 37 4.14 -2.20 -16.42
C ILE A 37 2.64 -2.06 -16.19
N GLY A 38 2.25 -1.64 -15.00
CA GLY A 38 0.86 -1.43 -14.59
C GLY A 38 0.57 0.02 -14.26
N ALA A 39 -0.63 0.47 -14.66
CA ALA A 39 -1.25 1.71 -14.21
C ALA A 39 -2.48 1.36 -13.38
N LYS A 40 -2.50 1.78 -12.12
CA LYS A 40 -3.49 1.35 -11.12
C LYS A 40 -4.06 2.53 -10.34
N VAL A 41 -5.14 2.27 -9.64
CA VAL A 41 -5.65 3.12 -8.56
C VAL A 41 -5.37 2.39 -7.26
N LEU A 42 -4.63 3.05 -6.38
CA LEU A 42 -4.26 2.59 -5.06
C LEU A 42 -5.15 3.26 -4.02
N ASN A 43 -5.75 2.48 -3.14
CA ASN A 43 -6.28 2.96 -1.88
C ASN A 43 -5.35 2.52 -0.75
N LEU A 44 -4.81 3.48 0.00
CA LEU A 44 -3.97 3.26 1.17
C LEU A 44 -4.76 3.59 2.42
N ALA A 45 -5.05 2.58 3.23
CA ALA A 45 -5.82 2.69 4.47
C ALA A 45 -4.91 2.39 5.68
N PRO A 46 -4.47 3.40 6.45
CA PRO A 46 -3.70 3.22 7.67
C PRO A 46 -4.49 2.47 8.76
N ASP A 47 -3.81 1.57 9.48
CA ASP A 47 -4.31 0.89 10.68
C ASP A 47 -3.41 1.31 11.83
N VAL A 48 -3.76 2.44 12.47
CA VAL A 48 -2.88 3.17 13.37
C VAL A 48 -2.99 2.66 14.79
N LYS A 49 -1.83 2.39 15.41
CA LYS A 49 -1.69 2.25 16.86
C LYS A 49 -0.65 3.26 17.33
N SER A 50 -0.97 4.02 18.34
CA SER A 50 -0.09 5.08 18.83
C SER A 50 -0.04 5.14 20.34
N VAL A 51 1.09 5.59 20.86
CA VAL A 51 1.27 5.99 22.25
C VAL A 51 1.71 7.45 22.22
N VAL A 52 0.85 8.34 22.70
CA VAL A 52 1.09 9.79 22.73
C VAL A 52 1.43 10.22 24.15
N SER A 53 2.50 10.98 24.35
CA SER A 53 3.03 11.35 25.68
C SER A 53 2.04 12.18 26.50
N ILE A 54 1.15 12.93 25.83
CA ILE A 54 0.08 13.74 26.46
C ILE A 54 -1.29 13.01 26.49
N GLY A 55 -1.30 11.69 26.24
CA GLY A 55 -2.52 10.87 26.14
C GLY A 55 -3.23 11.04 24.80
N GLY A 56 -4.34 10.29 24.64
CA GLY A 56 -5.12 10.29 23.40
C GLY A 56 -4.59 9.31 22.36
N GLU A 57 -5.11 9.42 21.13
CA GLU A 57 -4.80 8.54 20.00
C GLU A 57 -4.52 9.36 18.73
N ALA A 58 -3.52 8.95 17.96
CA ALA A 58 -3.29 9.48 16.61
C ALA A 58 -4.26 8.85 15.61
N LYS A 59 -4.77 9.65 14.67
CA LYS A 59 -5.59 9.21 13.55
C LYS A 59 -5.00 9.69 12.24
N ILE A 60 -4.99 8.81 11.25
CA ILE A 60 -4.48 9.08 9.90
C ILE A 60 -5.57 8.72 8.90
N ALA A 61 -5.94 9.66 8.03
CA ALA A 61 -6.93 9.43 6.99
C ALA A 61 -6.38 8.50 5.89
N SER A 62 -7.27 7.73 5.26
CA SER A 62 -6.96 6.98 4.04
C SER A 62 -6.87 7.92 2.84
N ASP A 63 -6.10 7.52 1.84
CA ASP A 63 -5.99 8.24 0.57
C ASP A 63 -6.13 7.30 -0.63
N THR A 64 -6.57 7.86 -1.78
CA THR A 64 -6.76 7.13 -3.03
C THR A 64 -6.07 7.86 -4.16
N VAL A 65 -5.06 7.24 -4.74
CA VAL A 65 -4.13 7.88 -5.68
C VAL A 65 -3.83 6.99 -6.89
N PRO A 66 -3.35 7.56 -8.01
CA PRO A 66 -2.76 6.78 -9.08
C PRO A 66 -1.45 6.13 -8.62
N GLU A 67 -1.22 4.90 -9.11
CA GLU A 67 -0.02 4.12 -8.88
C GLU A 67 0.52 3.61 -10.21
N ILE A 68 1.83 3.59 -10.36
CA ILE A 68 2.53 2.87 -11.42
C ILE A 68 3.37 1.78 -10.78
N ASP A 69 3.25 0.54 -11.25
CA ASP A 69 4.12 -0.55 -10.89
C ASP A 69 4.94 -1.05 -12.08
N VAL A 70 6.13 -1.50 -11.79
CA VAL A 70 7.04 -2.14 -12.75
C VAL A 70 7.49 -3.46 -12.16
N ARG A 71 7.31 -4.56 -12.89
CA ARG A 71 7.76 -5.89 -12.50
C ARG A 71 8.71 -6.46 -13.56
N TYR A 72 9.80 -7.06 -13.10
CA TYR A 72 10.74 -7.79 -13.93
C TYR A 72 10.77 -9.26 -13.52
N PHE A 73 10.57 -10.16 -14.47
CA PHE A 73 10.58 -11.60 -14.22
C PHE A 73 12.01 -12.14 -14.26
N ILE A 74 12.53 -12.53 -13.09
CA ILE A 74 13.85 -13.14 -12.91
C ILE A 74 13.82 -14.60 -13.39
N THR A 75 12.69 -15.26 -13.24
CA THR A 75 12.38 -16.59 -13.74
C THR A 75 10.91 -16.61 -14.18
N ASP A 76 10.44 -17.70 -14.78
CA ASP A 76 9.02 -17.84 -15.14
C ASP A 76 8.04 -17.67 -13.97
N ASN A 77 8.52 -17.84 -12.75
CA ASN A 77 7.69 -17.79 -11.53
C ASN A 77 8.10 -16.72 -10.52
N LEU A 78 9.30 -16.14 -10.64
CA LEU A 78 9.80 -15.12 -9.70
C LEU A 78 9.93 -13.78 -10.40
N SER A 79 9.36 -12.74 -9.79
CA SER A 79 9.55 -11.36 -10.24
C SER A 79 9.98 -10.46 -9.10
N LEU A 80 10.69 -9.39 -9.47
CA LEU A 80 10.94 -8.24 -8.63
C LEU A 80 9.99 -7.11 -9.06
N GLU A 81 9.19 -6.61 -8.14
CA GLU A 81 8.29 -5.48 -8.35
C GLU A 81 8.81 -4.25 -7.63
N THR A 82 8.65 -3.11 -8.26
CA THR A 82 8.71 -1.80 -7.60
C THR A 82 7.46 -1.00 -7.93
N MET A 83 6.96 -0.24 -6.97
CA MET A 83 5.79 0.61 -7.15
C MET A 83 6.14 2.08 -6.85
N PHE A 84 5.46 2.98 -7.57
CA PHE A 84 5.58 4.42 -7.42
C PHE A 84 4.20 5.04 -7.25
N GLY A 85 4.04 5.79 -6.16
CA GLY A 85 2.84 6.55 -5.85
C GLY A 85 3.15 7.56 -4.76
N PHE A 86 2.44 8.69 -4.77
CA PHE A 86 2.48 9.67 -3.69
C PHE A 86 1.13 9.68 -3.01
N THR A 87 1.11 9.61 -1.69
CA THR A 87 -0.10 9.73 -0.90
C THR A 87 -0.02 10.96 -0.01
N GLU A 88 -1.16 11.58 0.27
CA GLU A 88 -1.29 12.66 1.24
C GLU A 88 -2.26 12.24 2.33
N HIS A 89 -1.81 12.35 3.57
CA HIS A 89 -2.58 11.91 4.72
C HIS A 89 -2.81 13.07 5.67
N LYS A 90 -4.08 13.28 6.04
CA LYS A 90 -4.47 14.18 7.13
C LYS A 90 -4.30 13.45 8.45
N LEU A 91 -3.75 14.16 9.42
CA LEU A 91 -3.45 13.65 10.74
C LEU A 91 -4.19 14.44 11.81
N SER A 92 -4.60 13.76 12.86
CA SER A 92 -5.15 14.38 14.06
C SER A 92 -4.78 13.58 15.30
N ALA A 93 -4.72 14.24 16.46
CA ALA A 93 -4.63 13.60 17.76
C ALA A 93 -5.93 13.87 18.51
N VAL A 94 -6.60 12.83 18.98
CA VAL A 94 -7.91 12.94 19.63
C VAL A 94 -7.85 12.47 21.08
N GLY A 95 -8.59 13.15 21.96
CA GLY A 95 -8.64 12.80 23.38
C GLY A 95 -7.35 13.09 24.14
N THR A 96 -6.52 14.04 23.70
CA THR A 96 -5.29 14.44 24.39
C THR A 96 -5.59 15.33 25.59
N ALA A 97 -4.60 15.54 26.47
CA ALA A 97 -4.70 16.47 27.59
C ALA A 97 -4.93 17.91 27.14
N LEU A 98 -4.63 18.28 25.90
CA LEU A 98 -4.87 19.57 25.26
C LEU A 98 -6.17 19.62 24.45
N GLY A 99 -6.98 18.54 24.45
CA GLY A 99 -8.14 18.38 23.60
C GLY A 99 -7.80 17.68 22.27
N ASP A 100 -8.72 17.77 21.31
CA ASP A 100 -8.49 17.28 19.96
C ASP A 100 -7.65 18.31 19.18
N LEU A 101 -6.60 17.83 18.49
CA LEU A 101 -5.66 18.65 17.74
C LEU A 101 -5.69 18.25 16.26
N ASP A 102 -5.77 19.22 15.37
CA ASP A 102 -5.49 19.04 13.96
C ASP A 102 -3.96 19.11 13.76
N LEU A 103 -3.35 18.01 13.29
CA LEU A 103 -1.92 17.92 13.02
C LEU A 103 -1.63 18.12 11.52
N GLY A 104 -2.60 18.68 10.79
CA GLY A 104 -2.48 19.04 9.39
C GLY A 104 -2.36 17.84 8.45
N SER A 105 -1.41 17.90 7.53
CA SER A 105 -1.18 16.82 6.57
C SER A 105 0.30 16.57 6.29
N THR A 106 0.61 15.36 5.83
CA THR A 106 1.94 15.03 5.32
C THR A 106 1.83 14.24 4.02
N LYS A 107 2.70 14.56 3.06
CA LYS A 107 2.88 13.74 1.87
C LYS A 107 3.88 12.64 2.14
N VAL A 108 3.58 11.46 1.63
CA VAL A 108 4.39 10.27 1.84
C VAL A 108 4.79 9.68 0.50
N LEU A 109 6.09 9.42 0.36
CA LEU A 109 6.67 8.67 -0.75
C LEU A 109 7.24 7.36 -0.19
N PRO A 110 6.56 6.22 -0.38
CA PRO A 110 6.96 4.93 0.15
C PRO A 110 7.54 4.01 -0.94
N PRO A 111 8.75 4.25 -1.50
CA PRO A 111 9.35 3.29 -2.42
C PRO A 111 9.36 1.89 -1.80
N THR A 112 8.82 0.96 -2.54
CA THR A 112 8.63 -0.43 -2.12
C THR A 112 9.21 -1.37 -3.15
N ILE A 113 9.98 -2.36 -2.69
CA ILE A 113 10.50 -3.44 -3.52
C ILE A 113 9.94 -4.75 -2.99
N THR A 114 9.31 -5.54 -3.86
CA THR A 114 8.64 -6.79 -3.51
C THR A 114 9.14 -7.93 -4.39
N LEU A 115 9.62 -9.00 -3.77
CA LEU A 115 9.88 -10.27 -4.45
C LEU A 115 8.57 -11.06 -4.48
N GLN A 116 8.09 -11.40 -5.68
CA GLN A 116 6.81 -12.06 -5.88
C GLN A 116 7.02 -13.47 -6.48
N TYR A 117 6.33 -14.46 -5.94
CA TYR A 117 6.20 -15.78 -6.53
C TYR A 117 4.84 -15.92 -7.21
N HIS A 118 4.85 -16.17 -8.51
CA HIS A 118 3.68 -16.30 -9.35
C HIS A 118 3.36 -17.78 -9.60
N PHE A 119 2.10 -18.15 -9.33
CA PHE A 119 1.60 -19.50 -9.62
C PHE A 119 1.22 -19.59 -11.10
N ASN A 120 2.26 -19.64 -11.94
CA ASN A 120 2.13 -19.62 -13.40
C ASN A 120 1.68 -20.99 -13.91
N ASN A 121 0.38 -21.15 -14.17
CA ASN A 121 -0.23 -22.41 -14.61
C ASN A 121 -0.66 -22.39 -16.08
N GLY A 122 -0.23 -21.40 -16.86
CA GLY A 122 -0.60 -21.22 -18.27
C GLY A 122 -2.07 -20.84 -18.49
N ARG A 123 -2.76 -20.37 -17.43
CA ARG A 123 -4.15 -19.91 -17.49
C ARG A 123 -4.20 -18.39 -17.52
N ARG A 124 -5.38 -17.84 -17.84
CA ARG A 124 -5.61 -16.39 -17.77
C ARG A 124 -5.49 -15.83 -16.36
N PHE A 125 -5.90 -16.59 -15.35
CA PHE A 125 -5.81 -16.24 -13.94
C PHE A 125 -4.47 -16.70 -13.39
N SER A 126 -3.65 -15.77 -12.93
CA SER A 126 -2.32 -16.01 -12.42
C SER A 126 -2.12 -15.31 -11.07
N PRO A 127 -2.43 -15.98 -9.96
CA PRO A 127 -2.24 -15.45 -8.62
C PRO A 127 -0.75 -15.41 -8.26
N TYR A 128 -0.43 -14.56 -7.27
CA TYR A 128 0.92 -14.46 -6.72
C TYR A 128 0.89 -14.08 -5.25
N ILE A 129 1.99 -14.38 -4.57
CA ILE A 129 2.30 -13.95 -3.22
C ILE A 129 3.69 -13.29 -3.22
N GLY A 130 3.94 -12.40 -2.29
CA GLY A 130 5.23 -11.72 -2.20
C GLY A 130 5.57 -11.24 -0.82
N ILE A 131 6.85 -10.97 -0.64
CA ILE A 131 7.42 -10.29 0.52
C ILE A 131 8.29 -9.15 0.04
N GLY A 132 8.37 -8.08 0.82
CA GLY A 132 9.13 -6.93 0.38
C GLY A 132 9.60 -6.05 1.52
N LEU A 133 10.36 -5.04 1.11
CA LEU A 133 10.85 -3.96 1.94
C LEU A 133 10.32 -2.63 1.41
N ASN A 134 10.01 -1.76 2.32
CA ASN A 134 9.59 -0.40 2.08
C ASN A 134 10.53 0.54 2.82
N TYR A 135 10.79 1.71 2.25
CA TYR A 135 11.37 2.83 2.97
C TYR A 135 10.43 4.02 2.84
N THR A 136 9.92 4.51 3.94
CA THR A 136 8.95 5.59 3.95
C THR A 136 9.65 6.93 4.13
N PHE A 137 9.47 7.83 3.14
CA PHE A 137 9.85 9.23 3.24
C PHE A 137 8.62 10.07 3.56
N PHE A 138 8.70 10.83 4.64
CA PHE A 138 7.73 11.86 4.94
C PHE A 138 8.25 13.18 4.38
N VAL A 139 7.49 13.77 3.46
CA VAL A 139 7.87 15.00 2.76
C VAL A 139 6.70 15.98 2.81
N ASP A 140 7.01 17.28 2.77
CA ASP A 140 6.02 18.35 2.68
C ASP A 140 4.93 18.26 3.78
N HIS A 141 5.21 18.88 4.94
CA HIS A 141 4.35 18.83 6.13
C HIS A 141 3.60 20.14 6.30
N ASP A 142 2.29 20.03 6.53
CA ASP A 142 1.46 21.12 7.09
C ASP A 142 1.24 20.78 8.57
N PRO A 143 1.69 21.59 9.53
CA PRO A 143 1.61 21.26 10.96
C PRO A 143 0.22 21.49 11.59
N GLY A 144 -0.77 22.03 10.85
CA GLY A 144 -2.11 22.31 11.35
C GLY A 144 -2.13 23.28 12.55
N ASP A 145 -2.62 22.83 13.69
CA ASP A 145 -2.69 23.62 14.95
C ASP A 145 -1.33 23.70 15.69
N ALA A 146 -0.35 22.85 15.33
CA ALA A 146 0.98 22.84 15.92
C ALA A 146 1.90 23.90 15.27
N LEU A 147 2.99 24.26 15.93
CA LEU A 147 4.02 25.10 15.31
C LEU A 147 4.87 24.33 14.30
N ASP A 148 5.16 23.06 14.62
CA ASP A 148 5.88 22.13 13.77
C ASP A 148 5.54 20.69 14.12
N VAL A 149 5.60 19.81 13.10
CA VAL A 149 5.45 18.36 13.25
C VAL A 149 6.53 17.67 12.45
N SER A 150 7.36 16.89 13.10
CA SER A 150 8.48 16.14 12.48
C SER A 150 8.21 14.65 12.50
N TYR A 151 8.53 13.96 11.41
CA TYR A 151 8.36 12.53 11.24
C TYR A 151 9.69 11.86 10.96
N GLN A 152 9.94 10.71 11.60
CA GLN A 152 11.12 9.92 11.32
C GLN A 152 10.91 9.02 10.12
N ASN A 153 11.75 9.18 9.09
CA ASN A 153 11.77 8.24 7.96
C ASN A 153 12.24 6.85 8.43
N GLY A 154 11.72 5.79 7.82
CA GLY A 154 12.05 4.45 8.30
C GLY A 154 11.80 3.33 7.30
N PHE A 155 12.38 2.17 7.63
CA PHE A 155 12.12 0.93 6.91
C PHE A 155 10.86 0.25 7.42
N GLY A 156 10.16 -0.40 6.50
CA GLY A 156 9.03 -1.28 6.79
C GLY A 156 9.16 -2.59 6.04
N SER A 157 8.42 -3.60 6.48
CA SER A 157 8.24 -4.85 5.76
C SER A 157 6.89 -4.89 5.09
N VAL A 158 6.77 -5.72 4.03
CA VAL A 158 5.58 -5.83 3.20
C VAL A 158 5.25 -7.30 2.97
N LEU A 159 3.98 -7.64 3.19
CA LEU A 159 3.37 -8.87 2.69
C LEU A 159 2.48 -8.51 1.52
N ASN A 160 2.60 -9.25 0.42
CA ASN A 160 1.90 -8.98 -0.82
C ASN A 160 1.10 -10.20 -1.29
N LEU A 161 -0.10 -9.95 -1.77
CA LEU A 161 -1.00 -10.94 -2.36
C LEU A 161 -1.72 -10.30 -3.54
N GLY A 162 -1.81 -10.99 -4.66
CA GLY A 162 -2.54 -10.46 -5.79
C GLY A 162 -2.76 -11.47 -6.89
N PHE A 163 -3.32 -11.00 -7.99
CA PHE A 163 -3.44 -11.79 -9.20
C PHE A 163 -3.45 -10.92 -10.45
N ASP A 164 -2.97 -11.49 -11.55
CA ASP A 164 -3.15 -10.97 -12.89
C ASP A 164 -4.20 -11.79 -13.62
N TYR A 165 -5.08 -11.10 -14.34
CA TYR A 165 -6.04 -11.72 -15.25
C TYR A 165 -5.75 -11.27 -16.68
N PHE A 166 -5.17 -12.14 -17.48
CA PHE A 166 -4.80 -11.87 -18.87
C PHE A 166 -6.03 -11.76 -19.76
N ILE A 167 -6.19 -10.61 -20.42
CA ILE A 167 -7.29 -10.33 -21.36
C ILE A 167 -6.86 -10.70 -22.77
N GLY A 168 -5.60 -10.44 -23.09
CA GLY A 168 -4.98 -10.72 -24.38
C GLY A 168 -3.59 -11.32 -24.22
N LYS A 169 -2.77 -11.22 -25.26
CA LYS A 169 -1.40 -11.73 -25.25
C LYS A 169 -0.49 -10.92 -24.34
N ASN A 170 -0.64 -9.58 -24.38
CA ASN A 170 0.28 -8.64 -23.74
C ASN A 170 -0.40 -7.72 -22.73
N ASN A 171 -1.65 -8.01 -22.33
CA ASN A 171 -2.41 -7.13 -21.46
C ASN A 171 -3.08 -7.91 -20.35
N TYR A 172 -3.15 -7.30 -19.18
CA TYR A 172 -3.76 -7.92 -18.01
C TYR A 172 -4.49 -6.90 -17.12
N PHE A 173 -5.51 -7.33 -16.43
CA PHE A 173 -6.03 -6.69 -15.23
C PHE A 173 -5.27 -7.22 -14.02
N ASN A 174 -5.04 -6.34 -13.05
CA ASN A 174 -4.38 -6.69 -11.81
C ASN A 174 -5.22 -6.24 -10.60
N ILE A 175 -5.25 -7.09 -9.59
CA ILE A 175 -5.62 -6.73 -8.23
C ILE A 175 -4.45 -7.08 -7.34
N ASP A 176 -4.04 -6.12 -6.54
CA ASP A 176 -2.89 -6.22 -5.64
C ASP A 176 -3.27 -5.76 -4.24
N ILE A 177 -2.84 -6.48 -3.23
CA ILE A 177 -3.05 -6.20 -1.83
C ILE A 177 -1.71 -6.28 -1.12
N LYS A 178 -1.31 -5.19 -0.47
CA LYS A 178 -0.10 -5.14 0.35
C LYS A 178 -0.44 -4.77 1.78
N LYS A 179 0.02 -5.54 2.73
CA LYS A 179 -0.01 -5.21 4.15
C LYS A 179 1.40 -4.81 4.56
N TYR A 180 1.52 -3.60 5.06
CA TYR A 180 2.78 -3.04 5.54
C TYR A 180 2.89 -3.18 7.06
N ALA A 181 4.12 -3.26 7.54
CA ALA A 181 4.48 -3.03 8.93
C ALA A 181 5.47 -1.87 8.94
N ILE A 182 5.02 -0.69 9.35
CA ILE A 182 5.75 0.57 9.34
C ILE A 182 5.55 1.23 10.70
N SER A 183 6.66 1.66 11.32
CA SER A 183 6.65 2.45 12.55
C SER A 183 7.39 3.76 12.32
N THR A 184 6.92 4.84 12.96
CA THR A 184 7.58 6.16 12.92
C THR A 184 7.47 6.83 14.28
N ASP A 185 8.49 7.59 14.63
CA ASP A 185 8.46 8.52 15.76
C ASP A 185 8.03 9.91 15.23
N VAL A 186 7.12 10.54 15.94
CA VAL A 186 6.57 11.86 15.61
C VAL A 186 6.85 12.78 16.76
N VAL A 187 7.42 13.95 16.47
CA VAL A 187 7.63 15.02 17.43
C VAL A 187 6.72 16.21 17.04
N ILE A 188 5.92 16.66 17.98
CA ILE A 188 4.95 17.75 17.81
C ILE A 188 5.39 18.93 18.66
N ASP A 189 5.68 20.07 18.06
CA ASP A 189 5.93 21.33 18.75
C ASP A 189 4.63 22.13 18.89
N ALA A 190 4.10 22.17 20.10
CA ALA A 190 2.89 22.96 20.44
C ALA A 190 3.22 24.35 20.97
N GLY A 191 4.42 24.89 20.72
CA GLY A 191 4.85 26.21 21.10
C GLY A 191 4.92 26.41 22.61
N SER A 192 4.13 27.36 23.14
CA SER A 192 4.13 27.63 24.58
C SER A 192 3.60 26.48 25.44
N ALA A 193 2.94 25.52 24.87
CA ALA A 193 2.49 24.27 25.52
C ALA A 193 3.58 23.20 25.61
N GLY A 194 4.71 23.39 24.94
CA GLY A 194 5.85 22.48 24.93
C GLY A 194 5.84 21.51 23.77
N THR A 195 6.64 20.45 23.88
CA THR A 195 6.74 19.39 22.87
C THR A 195 6.05 18.10 23.34
N ALA A 196 5.46 17.36 22.40
CA ALA A 196 4.91 16.03 22.63
C ALA A 196 5.54 15.04 21.67
N ASP A 197 5.85 13.84 22.19
CA ASP A 197 6.38 12.73 21.41
C ASP A 197 5.32 11.65 21.22
N ALA A 198 5.27 11.03 20.04
CA ALA A 198 4.39 9.92 19.75
C ALA A 198 5.15 8.82 18.98
N ALA A 199 5.10 7.61 19.50
CA ALA A 199 5.46 6.42 18.74
C ALA A 199 4.22 5.88 18.03
N VAL A 200 4.30 5.74 16.70
CA VAL A 200 3.15 5.41 15.85
C VAL A 200 3.45 4.21 14.97
N ASP A 201 2.67 3.13 15.15
CA ASP A 201 2.62 2.01 14.22
C ASP A 201 1.50 2.28 13.21
N ILE A 202 1.85 2.46 11.94
CA ILE A 202 0.91 2.88 10.91
C ILE A 202 0.25 1.66 10.23
N ASN A 203 1.00 0.58 10.01
CA ASN A 203 0.57 -0.72 9.48
C ASN A 203 -0.50 -0.66 8.37
N PRO A 204 -0.32 0.11 7.29
CA PRO A 204 -1.36 0.34 6.31
C PRO A 204 -1.71 -0.92 5.51
N LEU A 205 -2.99 -0.98 5.09
CA LEU A 205 -3.45 -1.88 4.04
C LEU A 205 -3.56 -1.09 2.75
N ALA A 206 -2.81 -1.52 1.74
CA ALA A 206 -2.88 -0.98 0.38
C ALA A 206 -3.64 -1.94 -0.52
N VAL A 207 -4.62 -1.44 -1.25
CA VAL A 207 -5.38 -2.21 -2.24
C VAL A 207 -5.32 -1.46 -3.56
N SER A 208 -4.78 -2.11 -4.58
CA SER A 208 -4.64 -1.54 -5.92
C SER A 208 -5.41 -2.34 -6.95
N VAL A 209 -6.05 -1.65 -7.88
CA VAL A 209 -6.75 -2.24 -9.03
C VAL A 209 -6.32 -1.48 -10.28
N GLY A 210 -5.97 -2.22 -11.33
CA GLY A 210 -5.52 -1.57 -12.55
C GLY A 210 -5.34 -2.47 -13.75
N TYR A 211 -4.70 -1.89 -14.73
CA TYR A 211 -4.45 -2.48 -16.03
C TYR A 211 -2.95 -2.40 -16.35
N GLY A 212 -2.43 -3.42 -17.01
CA GLY A 212 -1.01 -3.47 -17.36
C GLY A 212 -0.70 -4.10 -18.70
N TRP A 213 0.54 -3.91 -19.09
CA TRP A 213 1.14 -4.36 -20.35
C TRP A 213 2.36 -5.21 -20.07
N VAL A 214 2.60 -6.18 -20.96
CA VAL A 214 3.76 -7.07 -20.95
C VAL A 214 4.63 -6.76 -22.18
N PHE A 215 5.93 -6.64 -21.94
CA PHE A 215 6.96 -6.31 -22.93
C PHE A 215 8.05 -7.37 -22.96
#